data_5517d495023b33aee32426c7d6aa8a15
#
_entry.id   5517d495023b33aee32426c7d6aa8a15
#
_cell.length_a   1.000
_cell.length_b   1.000
_cell.length_c   1.000
_cell.angle_alpha   90.00
_cell.angle_beta   90.00
_cell.angle_gamma   90.00
#
_symmetry.space_group_name_H-M   'P 1'
#
loop_
_entity.id
_entity.type
_entity.pdbx_description
1 polymer ?
#
loop_
_entity_poly.entity_id
_entity_poly.type
_entity_poly.pdbx_seq_one_letter_code
_entity_poly.pdbx_strand_id
1 'polypeptide(L)'
;LGAGVNSTAGVPVCTTINQCLLSKKEVILSQSKKQSMVKEGDFVYDSPEWVLHNGIGYVFPAGGNLFLSKKIQTGSWYSINHTESKNEQQQEVFTLGFNHGCNPRNATYAYIVVPGIHSARKMNNYRKSPVEILANTDSMQIVRHTKLGIWQMVFYKEGTFRNGELSVSVDKACALMIKDGHSGNAELHIADPGQTQSCIKVELLIPEISSERKTVLCDFRNTGIY
;
A
#
# COMPACT_ATOMS: atom_id res chain seq x y z
N LEU A 1 1.70 0.01 -1.59
CA LEU A 1 2.43 0.38 -2.79
C LEU A 1 2.36 -0.75 -3.81
N GLY A 2 2.44 -0.42 -5.10
CA GLY A 2 2.64 -1.37 -6.17
C GLY A 2 3.31 -0.69 -7.36
N ALA A 3 4.13 -1.45 -8.06
CA ALA A 3 4.87 -1.00 -9.24
C ALA A 3 5.05 -2.15 -10.23
N GLY A 4 5.43 -1.82 -11.46
CA GLY A 4 5.65 -2.82 -12.49
C GLY A 4 4.38 -3.51 -12.98
N VAL A 5 3.21 -2.85 -12.90
CA VAL A 5 1.95 -3.41 -13.41
C VAL A 5 2.00 -3.39 -14.93
N ASN A 6 2.01 -4.58 -15.52
CA ASN A 6 2.11 -4.79 -16.97
C ASN A 6 1.04 -5.77 -17.44
N SER A 7 0.49 -5.54 -18.63
CA SER A 7 -0.40 -6.49 -19.31
C SER A 7 -0.34 -6.29 -20.82
N THR A 8 -0.58 -7.37 -21.56
CA THR A 8 -0.75 -7.36 -23.03
C THR A 8 -2.09 -7.98 -23.43
N ALA A 9 -2.98 -8.20 -22.45
CA ALA A 9 -4.23 -8.94 -22.66
C ALA A 9 -5.32 -8.16 -23.42
N GLY A 10 -5.12 -6.85 -23.66
CA GLY A 10 -6.10 -6.00 -24.36
C GLY A 10 -7.35 -5.66 -23.55
N VAL A 11 -7.37 -6.02 -22.27
CA VAL A 11 -8.49 -5.74 -21.36
C VAL A 11 -8.05 -4.80 -20.24
N PRO A 12 -8.98 -4.08 -19.58
CA PRO A 12 -8.65 -3.23 -18.44
C PRO A 12 -8.03 -4.03 -17.29
N VAL A 13 -6.98 -3.49 -16.72
CA VAL A 13 -6.30 -4.04 -15.54
C VAL A 13 -6.64 -3.18 -14.33
N CYS A 14 -7.12 -3.80 -13.27
CA CYS A 14 -7.54 -3.12 -12.06
C CYS A 14 -6.81 -3.68 -10.83
N THR A 15 -6.51 -2.81 -9.88
CA THR A 15 -6.06 -3.19 -8.53
C THR A 15 -7.17 -2.86 -7.54
N THR A 16 -7.85 -3.88 -7.02
CA THR A 16 -8.88 -3.69 -6.00
C THR A 16 -8.24 -3.30 -4.67
N ILE A 17 -8.71 -2.19 -4.09
CA ILE A 17 -8.31 -1.71 -2.77
C ILE A 17 -9.22 -2.30 -1.70
N ASN A 18 -10.53 -2.24 -1.94
CA ASN A 18 -11.55 -2.82 -1.06
C ASN A 18 -12.78 -3.23 -1.86
N GLN A 19 -13.37 -4.34 -1.44
CA GLN A 19 -14.69 -4.78 -1.86
C GLN A 19 -15.41 -5.36 -0.64
N CYS A 20 -16.53 -4.76 -0.25
CA CYS A 20 -17.27 -5.18 0.93
C CYS A 20 -18.76 -4.89 0.79
N LEU A 21 -19.56 -5.50 1.66
CA LEU A 21 -20.97 -5.16 1.78
C LEU A 21 -21.11 -3.69 2.20
N LEU A 22 -22.06 -3.01 1.60
CA LEU A 22 -22.37 -1.61 1.88
C LEU A 22 -23.24 -1.52 3.16
N SER A 23 -22.61 -1.73 4.32
CA SER A 23 -23.29 -1.68 5.63
C SER A 23 -23.75 -0.28 6.02
N LYS A 24 -23.02 0.74 5.56
CA LYS A 24 -23.41 2.16 5.66
C LYS A 24 -23.43 2.75 4.26
N LYS A 25 -24.59 3.36 3.91
CA LYS A 25 -24.81 3.91 2.56
C LYS A 25 -23.97 5.14 2.24
N GLU A 26 -23.32 5.73 3.26
CA GLU A 26 -22.53 6.93 3.12
C GLU A 26 -21.11 6.58 2.64
N VAL A 27 -20.78 7.08 1.45
CA VAL A 27 -19.43 7.09 0.89
C VAL A 27 -19.10 8.51 0.53
N ILE A 28 -18.06 9.08 1.12
CA ILE A 28 -17.63 10.46 0.86
C ILE A 28 -16.31 10.41 0.10
N LEU A 29 -16.20 11.23 -0.94
CA LEU A 29 -15.00 11.40 -1.75
C LEU A 29 -14.54 12.84 -1.72
N SER A 30 -13.24 13.08 -1.70
CA SER A 30 -12.61 14.39 -1.91
C SER A 30 -11.82 14.39 -3.21
N GLN A 31 -12.13 15.36 -4.07
CA GLN A 31 -11.40 15.62 -5.31
C GLN A 31 -11.29 17.12 -5.52
N SER A 32 -10.09 17.60 -5.88
CA SER A 32 -9.81 19.04 -6.05
C SER A 32 -10.25 19.89 -4.84
N LYS A 33 -10.01 19.37 -3.62
CA LYS A 33 -10.41 19.96 -2.33
C LYS A 33 -11.92 20.10 -2.11
N LYS A 34 -12.74 19.56 -3.01
CA LYS A 34 -14.19 19.50 -2.86
C LYS A 34 -14.62 18.14 -2.39
N GLN A 35 -15.54 18.10 -1.44
CA GLN A 35 -16.11 16.86 -0.93
C GLN A 35 -17.49 16.65 -1.55
N SER A 36 -17.78 15.40 -1.88
CA SER A 36 -19.08 14.99 -2.37
C SER A 36 -19.47 13.63 -1.80
N MET A 37 -20.76 13.42 -1.60
CA MET A 37 -21.30 12.11 -1.33
C MET A 37 -21.44 11.34 -2.64
N VAL A 38 -20.89 10.12 -2.68
CA VAL A 38 -20.95 9.27 -3.86
C VAL A 38 -22.36 8.68 -3.97
N LYS A 39 -22.97 8.88 -5.12
CA LYS A 39 -24.29 8.32 -5.48
C LYS A 39 -24.17 6.81 -5.76
N GLU A 40 -25.31 6.17 -5.94
CA GLU A 40 -25.39 4.80 -6.43
C GLU A 40 -24.95 4.75 -7.91
N GLY A 41 -24.18 3.71 -8.27
CA GLY A 41 -23.67 3.50 -9.62
C GLY A 41 -22.18 3.19 -9.68
N ASP A 42 -21.65 3.20 -10.90
CA ASP A 42 -20.24 3.02 -11.22
C ASP A 42 -19.64 4.36 -11.64
N PHE A 43 -18.51 4.72 -11.06
CA PHE A 43 -17.84 6.00 -11.29
C PHE A 43 -16.35 5.79 -11.51
N VAL A 44 -15.76 6.69 -12.28
CA VAL A 44 -14.32 6.82 -12.45
C VAL A 44 -13.91 8.22 -12.00
N TYR A 45 -12.89 8.30 -11.18
CA TYR A 45 -12.34 9.54 -10.63
C TYR A 45 -10.88 9.66 -10.98
N ASP A 46 -10.49 10.79 -11.56
CA ASP A 46 -9.10 11.10 -11.80
C ASP A 46 -8.50 11.78 -10.56
N SER A 47 -7.50 11.14 -9.98
CA SER A 47 -6.69 11.65 -8.88
C SER A 47 -7.47 12.25 -7.70
N PRO A 48 -8.46 11.53 -7.12
CA PRO A 48 -9.08 11.97 -5.88
C PRO A 48 -8.05 11.95 -4.75
N GLU A 49 -8.27 12.81 -3.74
CA GLU A 49 -7.36 12.90 -2.61
C GLU A 49 -7.60 11.78 -1.59
N TRP A 50 -8.88 11.49 -1.35
CA TRP A 50 -9.27 10.42 -0.41
C TRP A 50 -10.72 9.98 -0.62
N VAL A 51 -11.00 8.77 -0.15
CA VAL A 51 -12.36 8.21 0.00
C VAL A 51 -12.55 7.79 1.45
N LEU A 52 -13.75 8.03 1.98
CA LEU A 52 -14.15 7.60 3.33
C LEU A 52 -15.39 6.71 3.23
N HIS A 53 -15.30 5.49 3.75
CA HIS A 53 -16.41 4.56 3.85
C HIS A 53 -16.33 3.76 5.15
N ASN A 54 -17.44 3.68 5.88
CA ASN A 54 -17.62 2.84 7.06
C ASN A 54 -16.49 2.93 8.11
N GLY A 55 -16.01 4.13 8.41
CA GLY A 55 -14.95 4.36 9.40
C GLY A 55 -13.55 4.05 8.91
N ILE A 56 -13.37 3.80 7.62
CA ILE A 56 -12.07 3.58 6.98
C ILE A 56 -11.85 4.67 5.93
N GLY A 57 -10.74 5.39 6.08
CA GLY A 57 -10.25 6.33 5.09
C GLY A 57 -9.24 5.68 4.14
N TYR A 58 -9.31 6.04 2.87
CA TYR A 58 -8.37 5.66 1.83
C TYR A 58 -7.76 6.93 1.25
N VAL A 59 -6.47 7.13 1.40
CA VAL A 59 -5.74 8.31 0.92
C VAL A 59 -4.87 7.93 -0.26
N PHE A 60 -4.83 8.79 -1.29
CA PHE A 60 -4.12 8.56 -2.55
C PHE A 60 -3.00 9.59 -2.76
N PRO A 61 -1.85 9.42 -2.10
CA PRO A 61 -0.79 10.44 -2.09
C PRO A 61 -0.17 10.68 -3.46
N ALA A 62 -0.20 9.69 -4.34
CA ALA A 62 0.31 9.79 -5.72
C ALA A 62 -0.81 10.02 -6.76
N GLY A 63 -2.06 10.22 -6.31
CA GLY A 63 -3.21 10.29 -7.22
C GLY A 63 -3.48 8.94 -7.90
N GLY A 64 -3.97 9.01 -9.13
CA GLY A 64 -4.27 7.85 -9.97
C GLY A 64 -5.72 7.81 -10.42
N ASN A 65 -5.97 7.00 -11.44
CA ASN A 65 -7.33 6.78 -11.95
C ASN A 65 -8.02 5.71 -11.11
N LEU A 66 -9.09 6.08 -10.40
CA LEU A 66 -9.83 5.21 -9.49
C LEU A 66 -11.19 4.86 -10.05
N PHE A 67 -11.56 3.59 -9.96
CA PHE A 67 -12.96 3.20 -10.08
C PHE A 67 -13.58 3.04 -8.69
N LEU A 68 -14.83 3.47 -8.56
CA LEU A 68 -15.65 3.31 -7.37
C LEU A 68 -17.04 2.84 -7.80
N SER A 69 -17.47 1.72 -7.25
CA SER A 69 -18.78 1.15 -7.48
C SER A 69 -19.55 1.10 -6.17
N LYS A 70 -20.80 1.54 -6.23
CA LYS A 70 -21.76 1.50 -5.13
C LYS A 70 -23.10 1.06 -5.72
N LYS A 71 -23.37 -0.23 -5.71
CA LYS A 71 -24.57 -0.80 -6.34
C LYS A 71 -24.95 -2.16 -5.77
N ILE A 72 -26.19 -2.56 -6.07
CA ILE A 72 -26.62 -3.94 -5.84
C ILE A 72 -25.88 -4.84 -6.80
N GLN A 73 -25.28 -5.88 -6.25
CA GLN A 73 -24.74 -7.01 -7.00
C GLN A 73 -25.63 -8.24 -6.77
N THR A 74 -25.80 -9.01 -7.83
CA THR A 74 -26.63 -10.21 -7.86
C THR A 74 -25.80 -11.43 -8.17
N GLY A 75 -26.04 -12.53 -7.50
CA GLY A 75 -25.36 -13.80 -7.72
C GLY A 75 -26.06 -14.97 -7.06
N SER A 76 -25.52 -16.16 -7.18
CA SER A 76 -25.98 -17.34 -6.45
C SER A 76 -24.80 -18.12 -5.87
N TRP A 77 -25.00 -18.76 -4.77
CA TRP A 77 -23.97 -19.66 -4.20
C TRP A 77 -23.65 -20.82 -5.11
N TYR A 78 -24.61 -21.25 -5.93
CA TYR A 78 -24.42 -22.28 -6.94
C TYR A 78 -23.33 -21.95 -7.97
N SER A 79 -23.14 -20.68 -8.33
CA SER A 79 -22.08 -20.27 -9.27
C SER A 79 -20.67 -20.44 -8.71
N ILE A 80 -20.53 -20.55 -7.40
CA ILE A 80 -19.25 -20.76 -6.69
C ILE A 80 -19.10 -22.24 -6.31
N ASN A 81 -20.18 -22.84 -5.78
CA ASN A 81 -20.23 -24.23 -5.37
C ASN A 81 -21.53 -24.88 -5.87
N HIS A 82 -21.43 -25.83 -6.80
CA HIS A 82 -22.57 -26.46 -7.45
C HIS A 82 -23.44 -27.33 -6.53
N THR A 83 -23.05 -27.56 -5.27
CA THR A 83 -23.87 -28.22 -4.26
C THR A 83 -24.80 -27.27 -3.53
N GLU A 84 -24.60 -25.96 -3.70
CA GLU A 84 -25.36 -24.92 -3.00
C GLU A 84 -26.63 -24.50 -3.76
N SER A 85 -27.42 -23.63 -3.13
CA SER A 85 -28.68 -23.13 -3.67
C SER A 85 -28.46 -22.29 -4.94
N LYS A 86 -29.34 -22.49 -5.93
CA LYS A 86 -29.47 -21.66 -7.12
C LYS A 86 -30.22 -20.35 -6.89
N ASN A 87 -30.77 -20.15 -5.70
CA ASN A 87 -31.54 -18.97 -5.38
C ASN A 87 -30.66 -17.71 -5.52
N GLU A 88 -31.20 -16.72 -6.21
CA GLU A 88 -30.56 -15.44 -6.37
C GLU A 88 -30.40 -14.72 -5.04
N GLN A 89 -29.22 -14.21 -4.79
CA GLN A 89 -28.88 -13.35 -3.67
C GLN A 89 -28.56 -11.97 -4.18
N GLN A 90 -29.07 -10.95 -3.50
CA GLN A 90 -28.82 -9.55 -3.84
C GLN A 90 -28.21 -8.84 -2.64
N GLN A 91 -27.10 -8.14 -2.85
CA GLN A 91 -26.41 -7.39 -1.80
C GLN A 91 -25.93 -6.05 -2.34
N GLU A 92 -26.08 -4.98 -1.54
CA GLU A 92 -25.43 -3.72 -1.84
C GLU A 92 -23.94 -3.86 -1.57
N VAL A 93 -23.09 -3.57 -2.58
CA VAL A 93 -21.64 -3.72 -2.52
C VAL A 93 -20.95 -2.40 -2.81
N PHE A 94 -19.95 -2.10 -1.99
CA PHE A 94 -18.97 -1.06 -2.22
C PHE A 94 -17.71 -1.68 -2.80
N THR A 95 -17.21 -1.14 -3.90
CA THR A 95 -15.93 -1.53 -4.51
C THR A 95 -15.11 -0.29 -4.81
N LEU A 96 -13.84 -0.31 -4.46
CA LEU A 96 -12.88 0.74 -4.72
C LEU A 96 -11.58 0.14 -5.24
N GLY A 97 -11.01 0.72 -6.29
CA GLY A 97 -9.75 0.23 -6.84
C GLY A 97 -9.13 1.20 -7.84
N PHE A 98 -7.89 0.91 -8.22
CA PHE A 98 -7.20 1.59 -9.31
C PHE A 98 -7.54 0.97 -10.65
N ASN A 99 -7.76 1.80 -11.65
CA ASN A 99 -7.89 1.40 -13.04
C ASN A 99 -6.60 1.78 -13.78
N HIS A 100 -5.83 0.79 -14.18
CA HIS A 100 -4.58 0.98 -14.91
C HIS A 100 -4.76 1.09 -16.43
N GLY A 101 -6.02 1.03 -16.91
CA GLY A 101 -6.34 1.01 -18.34
C GLY A 101 -6.05 -0.32 -19.00
N CYS A 102 -6.15 -0.33 -20.33
CA CYS A 102 -5.81 -1.49 -21.15
C CYS A 102 -4.30 -1.49 -21.45
N ASN A 103 -3.69 -2.69 -21.36
CA ASN A 103 -2.27 -2.89 -21.64
C ASN A 103 -1.34 -1.92 -20.88
N PRO A 104 -1.47 -1.80 -19.55
CA PRO A 104 -0.58 -0.94 -18.78
C PRO A 104 0.88 -1.38 -18.95
N ARG A 105 1.80 -0.42 -18.89
CA ARG A 105 3.24 -0.64 -18.91
C ARG A 105 3.88 0.10 -17.75
N ASN A 106 4.51 -0.66 -16.85
CA ASN A 106 5.17 -0.13 -15.65
C ASN A 106 4.26 0.78 -14.82
N ALA A 107 2.94 0.51 -14.82
CA ALA A 107 2.04 1.31 -14.01
C ALA A 107 2.30 1.09 -12.52
N THR A 108 2.04 2.13 -11.74
CA THR A 108 2.26 2.14 -10.29
C THR A 108 0.99 2.57 -9.58
N TYR A 109 0.89 2.22 -8.31
CA TYR A 109 -0.16 2.73 -7.43
C TYR A 109 0.34 2.88 -6.01
N ALA A 110 -0.30 3.79 -5.27
CA ALA A 110 -0.04 3.99 -3.86
C ALA A 110 -1.31 4.44 -3.15
N TYR A 111 -1.59 3.83 -2.02
CA TYR A 111 -2.67 4.26 -1.13
C TYR A 111 -2.33 3.99 0.33
N ILE A 112 -2.98 4.75 1.22
CA ILE A 112 -2.87 4.59 2.66
C ILE A 112 -4.25 4.26 3.20
N VAL A 113 -4.35 3.20 4.00
CA VAL A 113 -5.58 2.83 4.71
C VAL A 113 -5.52 3.40 6.11
N VAL A 114 -6.55 4.15 6.49
CA VAL A 114 -6.62 4.83 7.79
C VAL A 114 -7.88 4.38 8.52
N PRO A 115 -7.78 3.39 9.39
CA PRO A 115 -8.94 2.91 10.16
C PRO A 115 -9.30 3.89 11.28
N GLY A 116 -10.55 3.81 11.76
CA GLY A 116 -11.04 4.59 12.89
C GLY A 116 -11.38 6.05 12.58
N ILE A 117 -11.50 6.40 11.29
CA ILE A 117 -11.91 7.74 10.85
C ILE A 117 -13.39 7.75 10.47
N HIS A 118 -14.19 8.53 11.21
CA HIS A 118 -15.64 8.60 11.04
C HIS A 118 -16.15 9.95 10.53
N SER A 119 -15.27 10.83 10.04
CA SER A 119 -15.70 12.13 9.50
C SER A 119 -14.76 12.68 8.43
N ALA A 120 -15.35 13.37 7.46
CA ALA A 120 -14.60 14.06 6.41
C ALA A 120 -13.62 15.11 6.97
N ARG A 121 -13.97 15.75 8.10
CA ARG A 121 -13.06 16.71 8.78
C ARG A 121 -11.77 16.02 9.23
N LYS A 122 -11.85 14.82 9.82
CA LYS A 122 -10.66 14.05 10.23
C LYS A 122 -9.84 13.61 9.01
N MET A 123 -10.51 13.22 7.90
CA MET A 123 -9.81 12.89 6.65
C MET A 123 -9.02 14.08 6.11
N ASN A 124 -9.59 15.27 6.10
CA ASN A 124 -8.89 16.47 5.64
C ASN A 124 -7.63 16.77 6.47
N ASN A 125 -7.69 16.54 7.78
CA ASN A 125 -6.51 16.68 8.64
C ASN A 125 -5.45 15.63 8.32
N TYR A 126 -5.86 14.42 7.95
CA TYR A 126 -4.97 13.32 7.59
C TYR A 126 -4.30 13.50 6.22
N ARG A 127 -4.78 14.41 5.36
CA ARG A 127 -4.10 14.77 4.10
C ARG A 127 -2.63 15.17 4.28
N LYS A 128 -2.28 15.70 5.45
CA LYS A 128 -0.88 15.93 5.86
C LYS A 128 -0.33 14.67 6.52
N SER A 129 -0.43 13.53 5.80
CA SER A 129 0.09 12.26 6.30
C SER A 129 1.55 12.41 6.71
N PRO A 130 1.94 11.84 7.86
CA PRO A 130 3.35 11.74 8.22
C PRO A 130 4.09 10.65 7.41
N VAL A 131 3.42 9.97 6.49
CA VAL A 131 4.00 8.92 5.64
C VAL A 131 4.49 9.53 4.34
N GLU A 132 5.77 9.37 4.06
CA GLU A 132 6.44 9.73 2.82
C GLU A 132 6.74 8.48 2.01
N ILE A 133 6.45 8.52 0.72
CA ILE A 133 6.82 7.47 -0.24
C ILE A 133 8.11 7.90 -0.91
N LEU A 134 9.20 7.19 -0.63
CA LEU A 134 10.54 7.56 -1.09
C LEU A 134 10.98 6.75 -2.29
N ALA A 135 10.46 5.54 -2.45
CA ALA A 135 10.61 4.73 -3.65
C ALA A 135 9.37 3.86 -3.85
N ASN A 136 8.95 3.73 -5.11
CA ASN A 136 7.90 2.80 -5.53
C ASN A 136 8.26 2.30 -6.94
N THR A 137 9.13 1.32 -7.00
CA THR A 137 9.65 0.72 -8.23
C THR A 137 9.47 -0.79 -8.21
N ASP A 138 9.72 -1.48 -9.31
CA ASP A 138 9.72 -2.93 -9.41
C ASP A 138 10.86 -3.62 -8.64
N SER A 139 11.88 -2.86 -8.27
CA SER A 139 13.05 -3.35 -7.54
C SER A 139 13.02 -3.04 -6.05
N MET A 140 12.37 -1.96 -5.63
CA MET A 140 12.27 -1.57 -4.23
C MET A 140 11.05 -0.70 -3.95
N GLN A 141 10.54 -0.82 -2.73
CA GLN A 141 9.50 0.04 -2.17
C GLN A 141 9.95 0.55 -0.81
N ILE A 142 9.90 1.88 -0.61
CA ILE A 142 10.43 2.51 0.59
C ILE A 142 9.48 3.60 1.05
N VAL A 143 9.10 3.53 2.32
CA VAL A 143 8.29 4.53 3.00
C VAL A 143 8.95 4.96 4.29
N ARG A 144 8.70 6.20 4.69
CA ARG A 144 9.10 6.75 5.99
C ARG A 144 7.88 7.28 6.73
N HIS A 145 7.78 6.99 8.00
CA HIS A 145 6.84 7.66 8.90
C HIS A 145 7.60 8.70 9.72
N THR A 146 7.54 9.97 9.28
CA THR A 146 8.40 11.04 9.80
C THR A 146 8.24 11.31 11.30
N LYS A 147 7.01 11.21 11.83
CA LYS A 147 6.75 11.45 13.27
C LYS A 147 7.21 10.31 14.18
N LEU A 148 7.30 9.10 13.67
CA LEU A 148 7.74 7.92 14.44
C LEU A 148 9.21 7.60 14.22
N GLY A 149 9.88 8.27 13.28
CA GLY A 149 11.25 7.94 12.90
C GLY A 149 11.38 6.52 12.35
N ILE A 150 10.35 6.01 11.65
CA ILE A 150 10.34 4.64 11.14
C ILE A 150 10.47 4.66 9.62
N TRP A 151 11.45 3.90 9.13
CA TRP A 151 11.63 3.57 7.72
C TRP A 151 11.24 2.12 7.50
N GLN A 152 10.43 1.86 6.48
CA GLN A 152 10.08 0.52 6.04
C GLN A 152 10.48 0.37 4.58
N MET A 153 11.21 -0.70 4.29
CA MET A 153 11.80 -0.95 2.98
C MET A 153 11.57 -2.38 2.57
N VAL A 154 11.23 -2.57 1.31
CA VAL A 154 11.23 -3.88 0.66
C VAL A 154 12.14 -3.80 -0.54
N PHE A 155 13.14 -4.66 -0.57
CA PHE A 155 14.00 -4.88 -1.71
C PHE A 155 13.60 -6.21 -2.35
N TYR A 156 13.20 -6.19 -3.61
CA TYR A 156 12.84 -7.39 -4.37
C TYR A 156 14.06 -8.09 -5.00
N LYS A 157 15.20 -7.40 -4.99
CA LYS A 157 16.52 -7.88 -5.43
C LYS A 157 17.60 -7.08 -4.71
N GLU A 158 18.85 -7.43 -4.93
CA GLU A 158 19.99 -6.60 -4.52
C GLU A 158 19.83 -5.16 -4.95
N GLY A 159 20.27 -4.22 -4.13
CA GLY A 159 20.11 -2.81 -4.47
C GLY A 159 20.60 -1.85 -3.41
N THR A 160 20.57 -0.57 -3.76
CA THR A 160 20.98 0.52 -2.88
C THR A 160 19.96 1.65 -2.93
N PHE A 161 19.55 2.11 -1.76
CA PHE A 161 18.78 3.34 -1.59
C PHE A 161 19.60 4.42 -0.93
N ARG A 162 19.47 5.68 -1.39
CA ARG A 162 20.11 6.86 -0.80
C ARG A 162 19.24 8.09 -0.96
N ASN A 163 19.08 8.87 0.11
CA ASN A 163 18.34 10.14 0.08
C ASN A 163 18.99 11.29 0.87
N GLY A 164 20.26 11.19 1.24
CA GLY A 164 20.97 12.19 2.06
C GLY A 164 20.84 11.94 3.56
N GLU A 165 19.71 11.45 4.07
CA GLU A 165 19.51 11.11 5.49
C GLU A 165 19.87 9.65 5.79
N LEU A 166 19.78 8.80 4.78
CA LEU A 166 19.97 7.36 4.90
C LEU A 166 20.58 6.79 3.63
N SER A 167 21.57 5.91 3.78
CA SER A 167 22.07 5.03 2.72
C SER A 167 21.98 3.60 3.17
N VAL A 168 21.26 2.75 2.43
CA VAL A 168 21.09 1.32 2.69
C VAL A 168 21.44 0.56 1.41
N SER A 169 22.34 -0.42 1.53
CA SER A 169 22.62 -1.39 0.47
C SER A 169 22.34 -2.79 0.98
N VAL A 170 21.72 -3.61 0.15
CA VAL A 170 21.46 -5.03 0.43
C VAL A 170 21.99 -5.89 -0.71
N ASP A 171 22.50 -7.06 -0.38
CA ASP A 171 23.02 -8.02 -1.36
C ASP A 171 21.95 -9.01 -1.86
N LYS A 172 20.75 -8.99 -1.27
CA LYS A 172 19.65 -9.90 -1.61
C LYS A 172 18.30 -9.27 -1.35
N ALA A 173 17.24 -9.89 -1.91
CA ALA A 173 15.87 -9.54 -1.61
C ALA A 173 15.58 -9.68 -0.10
N CYS A 174 14.97 -8.65 0.50
CA CYS A 174 14.65 -8.63 1.92
C CYS A 174 13.63 -7.52 2.26
N ALA A 175 13.07 -7.62 3.44
CA ALA A 175 12.32 -6.54 4.07
C ALA A 175 13.12 -5.98 5.26
N LEU A 176 13.17 -4.67 5.36
CA LEU A 176 13.88 -3.95 6.42
C LEU A 176 12.95 -2.99 7.13
N MET A 177 13.12 -2.85 8.43
CA MET A 177 12.60 -1.75 9.20
C MET A 177 13.74 -1.10 9.97
N ILE A 178 13.90 0.20 9.82
CA ILE A 178 14.84 1.00 10.61
C ILE A 178 14.01 1.94 11.44
N LYS A 179 14.28 1.99 12.74
CA LYS A 179 13.68 2.92 13.65
C LYS A 179 14.77 3.81 14.24
N ASP A 180 14.63 5.12 14.04
CA ASP A 180 15.52 6.10 14.62
C ASP A 180 15.40 6.03 16.15
N GLY A 181 16.48 5.69 16.81
CA GLY A 181 16.53 5.63 18.28
C GLY A 181 16.83 7.00 18.88
N HIS A 182 16.34 7.22 20.10
CA HIS A 182 16.82 8.33 20.90
C HIS A 182 18.26 8.04 21.32
N SER A 183 19.13 9.05 21.35
CA SER A 183 20.52 8.95 21.84
C SER A 183 21.56 8.38 20.87
N GLY A 184 21.40 8.59 19.55
CA GLY A 184 22.42 8.22 18.56
C GLY A 184 22.48 6.72 18.23
N ASN A 185 21.44 5.96 18.55
CA ASN A 185 21.29 4.56 18.18
C ASN A 185 20.15 4.41 17.16
N ALA A 186 20.20 3.38 16.32
CA ALA A 186 19.09 2.97 15.47
C ALA A 186 18.81 1.47 15.66
N GLU A 187 17.55 1.09 15.64
CA GLU A 187 17.14 -0.32 15.60
C GLU A 187 16.99 -0.74 14.14
N LEU A 188 17.60 -1.86 13.76
CA LEU A 188 17.48 -2.47 12.44
C LEU A 188 16.83 -3.84 12.58
N HIS A 189 15.70 -4.03 11.91
CA HIS A 189 15.04 -5.31 11.76
C HIS A 189 15.17 -5.78 10.32
N ILE A 190 15.53 -7.05 10.12
CA ILE A 190 15.74 -7.67 8.82
C ILE A 190 14.89 -8.93 8.76
N ALA A 191 14.18 -9.12 7.65
CA ALA A 191 13.41 -10.32 7.39
C ALA A 191 13.64 -10.81 5.96
N ASP A 192 13.60 -12.13 5.78
CA ASP A 192 13.47 -12.82 4.50
C ASP A 192 12.04 -13.36 4.36
N PRO A 193 11.08 -12.61 3.77
CA PRO A 193 9.72 -13.09 3.61
C PRO A 193 9.59 -14.32 2.71
N GLY A 194 10.57 -14.51 1.81
CA GLY A 194 10.62 -15.66 0.91
C GLY A 194 11.17 -16.94 1.57
N GLN A 195 11.80 -16.81 2.73
CA GLN A 195 12.44 -17.91 3.45
C GLN A 195 13.43 -18.71 2.58
N THR A 196 14.11 -18.02 1.66
CA THR A 196 15.03 -18.60 0.69
C THR A 196 16.50 -18.28 0.96
N GLN A 197 16.77 -17.32 1.86
CA GLN A 197 18.10 -16.82 2.12
C GLN A 197 18.68 -17.43 3.40
N SER A 198 19.92 -17.92 3.34
CA SER A 198 20.65 -18.35 4.53
C SER A 198 21.29 -17.18 5.28
N CYS A 199 21.67 -16.13 4.55
CA CYS A 199 22.30 -14.94 5.11
C CYS A 199 22.01 -13.74 4.20
N ILE A 200 21.82 -12.57 4.80
CA ILE A 200 21.67 -11.28 4.10
C ILE A 200 22.68 -10.30 4.68
N LYS A 201 23.42 -9.63 3.79
CA LYS A 201 24.33 -8.53 4.13
C LYS A 201 23.63 -7.21 3.92
N VAL A 202 23.60 -6.37 4.96
CA VAL A 202 23.10 -5.00 4.90
C VAL A 202 24.23 -4.04 5.22
N GLU A 203 24.46 -3.07 4.37
CA GLU A 203 25.33 -1.93 4.64
C GLU A 203 24.49 -0.69 4.89
N LEU A 204 24.69 -0.06 6.05
CA LEU A 204 23.89 1.04 6.54
C LEU A 204 24.77 2.25 6.87
N LEU A 205 24.34 3.43 6.44
CA LEU A 205 24.90 4.71 6.85
C LEU A 205 23.76 5.66 7.18
N ILE A 206 23.74 6.14 8.41
CA ILE A 206 22.84 7.20 8.90
C ILE A 206 23.74 8.37 9.32
N PRO A 207 23.91 9.41 8.49
CA PRO A 207 24.88 10.49 8.74
C PRO A 207 24.69 11.22 10.06
N GLU A 208 23.44 11.32 10.56
CA GLU A 208 23.12 11.92 11.85
C GLU A 208 23.64 11.10 13.07
N ILE A 209 23.86 9.78 12.88
CA ILE A 209 24.32 8.87 13.93
C ILE A 209 25.82 8.60 13.82
N SER A 210 26.33 8.39 12.61
CA SER A 210 27.71 8.04 12.37
C SER A 210 28.15 8.47 10.97
N SER A 211 29.39 8.94 10.83
CA SER A 211 30.02 9.19 9.53
C SER A 211 30.50 7.89 8.85
N GLU A 212 30.54 6.79 9.57
CA GLU A 212 31.00 5.50 9.08
C GLU A 212 29.85 4.59 8.68
N ARG A 213 30.05 3.85 7.59
CA ARG A 213 29.14 2.81 7.16
C ARG A 213 29.27 1.59 8.06
N LYS A 214 28.14 1.08 8.55
CA LYS A 214 28.08 -0.16 9.31
C LYS A 214 27.65 -1.30 8.39
N THR A 215 28.27 -2.47 8.58
CA THR A 215 27.88 -3.70 7.90
C THR A 215 27.26 -4.66 8.91
N VAL A 216 26.07 -5.14 8.60
CA VAL A 216 25.34 -6.13 9.38
C VAL A 216 25.17 -7.39 8.53
N LEU A 217 25.55 -8.53 9.09
CA LEU A 217 25.29 -9.85 8.51
C LEU A 217 24.20 -10.52 9.34
N CYS A 218 23.07 -10.81 8.71
CA CYS A 218 21.96 -11.52 9.32
C CYS A 218 21.95 -12.96 8.84
N ASP A 219 22.19 -13.89 9.76
CA ASP A 219 22.22 -15.35 9.50
C ASP A 219 20.88 -15.96 9.92
N PHE A 220 20.13 -16.50 8.96
CA PHE A 220 18.80 -17.10 9.17
C PHE A 220 18.83 -18.61 9.41
N ARG A 221 20.01 -19.26 9.32
CA ARG A 221 20.12 -20.72 9.46
C ARG A 221 19.78 -21.24 10.86
N ASN A 222 19.88 -20.37 11.87
CA ASN A 222 19.69 -20.73 13.29
C ASN A 222 18.44 -20.08 13.90
N THR A 223 17.63 -19.37 13.12
CA THR A 223 16.36 -18.85 13.63
C THR A 223 15.33 -19.96 13.57
N GLY A 224 15.11 -20.61 14.72
CA GLY A 224 13.98 -21.52 14.88
C GLY A 224 12.68 -20.80 14.51
N ILE A 225 11.81 -21.48 13.77
CA ILE A 225 10.45 -21.02 13.51
C ILE A 225 9.74 -21.00 14.87
N TYR A 226 9.41 -19.82 15.35
CA TYR A 226 8.52 -19.63 16.49
C TYR A 226 7.21 -19.04 16.02
#